data_8d0b7d2e473d5a9f2a2fd81850bdc1c1
#
_entry.id   8d0b7d2e473d5a9f2a2fd81850bdc1c1
#
_cell.length_a   1.000
_cell.length_b   1.000
_cell.length_c   1.000
_cell.angle_alpha   90.00
_cell.angle_beta   90.00
_cell.angle_gamma   90.00
#
_symmetry.space_group_name_H-M   'P 1'
#
loop_
_entity.id
_entity.type
_entity.pdbx_description
1 polymer ?
#
loop_
_entity_poly.entity_id
_entity_poly.type
_entity_poly.pdbx_seq_one_letter_code
_entity_poly.pdbx_strand_id
1 'polypeptide(L)'
;MEFKKYNSITNTYDEEFIQKIKLQHSNIEKWCITEKIHGSNTCISYNYAEDTIKYGKRTSFLEEGEACYNVQNCLKPMEKEIRVVHKILTNTFGMAPTDVVIYGEVCGGSYPHPDVPRDNKATRVQKGVFYNNTNSWVAFDIAYKLSSDDSYHYVPSRTFNAICETLSIPRVPLLAVVNSLEEALEYPNNQPSVLHKQFNLPEIPNNIMEGVVIKPYEVDVFIGQTRVVLKNKNSTFAEKSHAKKPDVQKELPENIAKVVAELQTYATENRVNNILSHYGQMSKAEKIQKLGMLICETNKEIIEEARKAGVFNTLETKLEVKTATGKLNHVVANLVKKVILS
;
A
#
# COMPACT_ATOMS: atom_id res chain seq x y z
N MET A 1 -1.17 -22.08 -10.35
CA MET A 1 -0.78 -20.98 -9.41
C MET A 1 -1.98 -20.08 -9.13
N GLU A 2 -2.33 -19.86 -7.83
CA GLU A 2 -3.37 -18.94 -7.37
C GLU A 2 -2.79 -17.55 -7.06
N PHE A 3 -3.58 -16.47 -7.30
CA PHE A 3 -3.15 -15.11 -6.98
C PHE A 3 -3.22 -14.84 -5.48
N LYS A 4 -2.09 -14.48 -4.88
CA LYS A 4 -2.03 -14.05 -3.47
C LYS A 4 -2.00 -12.53 -3.38
N LYS A 5 -3.13 -11.93 -2.99
CA LYS A 5 -3.21 -10.49 -2.70
C LYS A 5 -2.38 -10.15 -1.45
N TYR A 6 -1.62 -9.05 -1.50
CA TYR A 6 -0.92 -8.54 -0.30
C TYR A 6 -1.92 -8.09 0.76
N ASN A 7 -1.63 -8.38 2.02
CA ASN A 7 -2.48 -8.01 3.15
C ASN A 7 -2.64 -6.49 3.23
N SER A 8 -3.82 -6.04 3.66
CA SER A 8 -4.02 -4.63 3.99
C SER A 8 -3.16 -4.25 5.20
N ILE A 9 -2.60 -3.05 5.17
CA ILE A 9 -1.78 -2.51 6.26
C ILE A 9 -2.61 -1.53 7.10
N THR A 10 -2.44 -1.59 8.43
CA THR A 10 -3.24 -0.81 9.39
C THR A 10 -2.63 0.57 9.59
N ASN A 11 -3.46 1.58 9.85
CA ASN A 11 -2.97 2.92 10.17
C ASN A 11 -2.45 3.00 11.61
N THR A 12 -1.41 3.81 11.86
CA THR A 12 -0.87 4.04 13.21
C THR A 12 -1.86 4.72 14.15
N TYR A 13 -2.89 5.39 13.64
CA TYR A 13 -3.95 5.99 14.45
C TYR A 13 -5.11 5.03 14.80
N ASP A 14 -5.03 3.75 14.42
CA ASP A 14 -5.94 2.70 14.87
C ASP A 14 -5.53 2.26 16.29
N GLU A 15 -6.01 3.01 17.28
CA GLU A 15 -5.62 2.83 18.67
C GLU A 15 -5.99 1.44 19.20
N GLU A 16 -7.12 0.87 18.76
CA GLU A 16 -7.55 -0.45 19.19
C GLU A 16 -6.55 -1.53 18.71
N PHE A 17 -6.09 -1.43 17.46
CA PHE A 17 -5.10 -2.36 16.94
C PHE A 17 -3.72 -2.19 17.61
N ILE A 18 -3.31 -0.95 17.90
CA ILE A 18 -2.08 -0.66 18.64
C ILE A 18 -2.13 -1.27 20.04
N GLN A 19 -3.24 -1.15 20.76
CA GLN A 19 -3.39 -1.77 22.08
C GLN A 19 -3.32 -3.31 22.00
N LYS A 20 -3.93 -3.92 20.97
CA LYS A 20 -3.82 -5.37 20.75
C LYS A 20 -2.37 -5.80 20.51
N ILE A 21 -1.58 -5.04 19.74
CA ILE A 21 -0.15 -5.32 19.55
C ILE A 21 0.57 -5.29 20.91
N LYS A 22 0.37 -4.25 21.72
CA LYS A 22 1.00 -4.10 23.04
C LYS A 22 0.66 -5.25 24.00
N LEU A 23 -0.58 -5.75 23.93
CA LEU A 23 -1.03 -6.83 24.81
C LEU A 23 -0.55 -8.22 24.34
N GLN A 24 -0.61 -8.51 23.05
CA GLN A 24 -0.36 -9.85 22.51
C GLN A 24 1.09 -10.07 22.05
N HIS A 25 1.80 -9.00 21.73
CA HIS A 25 3.14 -9.04 21.14
C HIS A 25 4.12 -8.08 21.84
N SER A 26 4.00 -7.93 23.16
CA SER A 26 4.91 -7.12 23.99
C SER A 26 6.37 -7.61 23.96
N ASN A 27 6.60 -8.85 23.53
CA ASN A 27 7.91 -9.46 23.40
C ASN A 27 8.65 -9.10 22.11
N ILE A 28 8.06 -8.29 21.22
CA ILE A 28 8.76 -7.82 20.03
C ILE A 28 9.74 -6.72 20.41
N GLU A 29 11.03 -7.05 20.37
CA GLU A 29 12.11 -6.18 20.81
C GLU A 29 12.58 -5.17 19.73
N LYS A 30 12.36 -5.50 18.44
CA LYS A 30 12.85 -4.67 17.33
C LYS A 30 11.80 -4.43 16.26
N TRP A 31 11.74 -3.19 15.82
CA TRP A 31 10.84 -2.73 14.77
C TRP A 31 11.63 -2.06 13.66
N CYS A 32 11.35 -2.41 12.41
CA CYS A 32 11.93 -1.73 11.27
C CYS A 32 10.97 -0.68 10.71
N ILE A 33 11.56 0.40 10.26
CA ILE A 33 10.87 1.54 9.67
C ILE A 33 11.41 1.71 8.26
N THR A 34 10.53 1.65 7.27
CA THR A 34 10.89 1.81 5.86
C THR A 34 10.15 2.99 5.26
N GLU A 35 10.73 3.61 4.22
CA GLU A 35 10.03 4.61 3.44
C GLU A 35 8.79 3.99 2.78
N LYS A 36 7.64 4.64 2.96
CA LYS A 36 6.43 4.28 2.25
C LYS A 36 6.46 4.88 0.86
N ILE A 37 6.62 4.03 -0.15
CA ILE A 37 6.65 4.48 -1.54
C ILE A 37 5.24 4.75 -2.05
N HIS A 38 5.07 5.90 -2.69
CA HIS A 38 3.84 6.33 -3.33
C HIS A 38 3.83 5.90 -4.80
N GLY A 39 3.27 4.74 -5.05
CA GLY A 39 3.28 4.13 -6.37
C GLY A 39 2.05 3.28 -6.63
N SER A 40 2.25 2.12 -7.22
CA SER A 40 1.23 1.09 -7.42
C SER A 40 1.76 -0.27 -6.98
N ASN A 41 0.99 -0.95 -6.14
CA ASN A 41 1.35 -2.27 -5.62
C ASN A 41 1.32 -3.31 -6.73
N THR A 42 2.43 -4.04 -6.86
CA THR A 42 2.62 -5.10 -7.85
C THR A 42 3.42 -6.25 -7.25
N CYS A 43 3.46 -7.38 -7.92
CA CYS A 43 4.22 -8.52 -7.47
C CYS A 43 4.75 -9.36 -8.64
N ILE A 44 5.78 -10.14 -8.33
CA ILE A 44 6.21 -11.29 -9.13
C ILE A 44 5.98 -12.56 -8.30
N SER A 45 5.37 -13.56 -8.91
CA SER A 45 5.03 -14.84 -8.29
C SER A 45 5.69 -15.99 -9.04
N TYR A 46 6.24 -16.94 -8.32
CA TYR A 46 6.86 -18.14 -8.85
C TYR A 46 6.23 -19.39 -8.24
N ASN A 47 5.76 -20.30 -9.08
CA ASN A 47 5.33 -21.64 -8.68
C ASN A 47 6.41 -22.63 -9.06
N TYR A 48 6.92 -23.38 -8.07
CA TYR A 48 8.04 -24.27 -8.25
C TYR A 48 7.66 -25.52 -9.08
N ALA A 49 6.50 -26.12 -8.82
CA ALA A 49 6.09 -27.35 -9.49
C ALA A 49 5.83 -27.16 -10.99
N GLU A 50 5.29 -26.02 -11.36
CA GLU A 50 4.96 -25.66 -12.76
C GLU A 50 6.11 -24.92 -13.45
N ASP A 51 7.18 -24.55 -12.73
CA ASP A 51 8.23 -23.59 -13.15
C ASP A 51 7.67 -22.34 -13.80
N THR A 52 6.55 -21.84 -13.27
CA THR A 52 5.77 -20.75 -13.86
C THR A 52 5.99 -19.46 -13.09
N ILE A 53 6.23 -18.37 -13.82
CA ILE A 53 6.29 -17.01 -13.28
C ILE A 53 5.10 -16.19 -13.79
N LYS A 54 4.46 -15.44 -12.88
CA LYS A 54 3.40 -14.49 -13.21
C LYS A 54 3.65 -13.16 -12.52
N TYR A 55 3.30 -12.08 -13.22
CA TYR A 55 3.29 -10.73 -12.65
C TYR A 55 1.88 -10.37 -12.21
N GLY A 56 1.76 -9.60 -11.12
CA GLY A 56 0.47 -9.20 -10.60
C GLY A 56 0.42 -7.70 -10.27
N LYS A 57 -0.77 -7.16 -10.38
CA LYS A 57 -1.17 -5.86 -9.81
C LYS A 57 -1.84 -6.09 -8.46
N ARG A 58 -2.34 -5.05 -7.82
CA ARG A 58 -2.94 -5.11 -6.47
C ARG A 58 -4.02 -6.19 -6.32
N THR A 59 -4.78 -6.48 -7.36
CA THR A 59 -6.02 -7.27 -7.28
C THR A 59 -6.00 -8.60 -8.03
N SER A 60 -5.11 -8.78 -8.99
CA SER A 60 -5.04 -9.96 -9.85
C SER A 60 -3.69 -10.09 -10.54
N PHE A 61 -3.43 -11.24 -11.15
CA PHE A 61 -2.36 -11.33 -12.14
C PHE A 61 -2.62 -10.40 -13.32
N LEU A 62 -1.56 -9.96 -13.97
CA LEU A 62 -1.63 -9.22 -15.22
C LEU A 62 -1.95 -10.17 -16.36
N GLU A 63 -2.82 -9.72 -17.26
CA GLU A 63 -3.08 -10.41 -18.50
C GLU A 63 -2.02 -10.08 -19.56
N GLU A 64 -1.92 -10.89 -20.60
CA GLU A 64 -1.00 -10.64 -21.70
C GLU A 64 -1.37 -9.31 -22.39
N GLY A 65 -0.36 -8.43 -22.54
CA GLY A 65 -0.56 -7.10 -23.14
C GLY A 65 -1.22 -6.05 -22.21
N GLU A 66 -1.58 -6.41 -20.97
CA GLU A 66 -2.15 -5.44 -20.04
C GLU A 66 -1.12 -4.38 -19.64
N ALA A 67 -1.48 -3.09 -19.85
CA ALA A 67 -0.65 -1.97 -19.44
C ALA A 67 -0.70 -1.76 -17.92
N CYS A 68 0.46 -1.73 -17.26
CA CYS A 68 0.59 -1.45 -15.84
C CYS A 68 1.90 -0.72 -15.57
N TYR A 69 1.99 0.58 -15.89
CA TYR A 69 3.18 1.42 -15.62
C TYR A 69 4.51 0.79 -16.03
N ASN A 70 4.53 0.06 -17.16
CA ASN A 70 5.72 -0.65 -17.66
C ASN A 70 6.30 -1.68 -16.66
N VAL A 71 5.48 -2.20 -15.76
CA VAL A 71 5.93 -3.09 -14.67
C VAL A 71 6.53 -4.40 -15.18
N GLN A 72 6.05 -4.93 -16.33
CA GLN A 72 6.62 -6.13 -16.94
C GLN A 72 8.11 -5.97 -17.21
N ASN A 73 8.54 -4.82 -17.76
CA ASN A 73 9.94 -4.54 -18.00
C ASN A 73 10.74 -4.34 -16.70
N CYS A 74 10.10 -3.78 -15.66
CA CYS A 74 10.73 -3.65 -14.35
C CYS A 74 10.91 -5.00 -13.65
N LEU A 75 9.97 -5.94 -13.82
CA LEU A 75 9.97 -7.25 -13.17
C LEU A 75 10.72 -8.33 -13.96
N LYS A 76 10.90 -8.16 -15.27
CA LYS A 76 11.63 -9.15 -16.10
C LYS A 76 13.00 -9.53 -15.55
N PRO A 77 13.85 -8.61 -15.08
CA PRO A 77 15.12 -8.96 -14.44
C PRO A 77 14.93 -9.81 -13.17
N MET A 78 13.81 -9.66 -12.46
CA MET A 78 13.52 -10.38 -11.21
C MET A 78 13.15 -11.85 -11.40
N GLU A 79 12.91 -12.32 -12.61
CA GLU A 79 12.59 -13.71 -12.89
C GLU A 79 13.71 -14.68 -12.49
N LYS A 80 14.95 -14.27 -12.64
CA LYS A 80 16.10 -15.02 -12.17
C LYS A 80 16.20 -14.96 -10.65
N GLU A 81 16.02 -13.79 -10.09
CA GLU A 81 16.19 -13.53 -8.67
C GLU A 81 15.14 -14.27 -7.82
N ILE A 82 13.87 -14.34 -8.27
CA ILE A 82 12.84 -15.06 -7.52
C ILE A 82 13.12 -16.57 -7.43
N ARG A 83 13.73 -17.18 -8.47
CA ARG A 83 14.17 -18.58 -8.42
C ARG A 83 15.30 -18.78 -7.41
N VAL A 84 16.21 -17.80 -7.30
CA VAL A 84 17.28 -17.82 -6.30
C VAL A 84 16.68 -17.63 -4.90
N VAL A 85 15.74 -16.73 -4.72
CA VAL A 85 14.98 -16.56 -3.46
C VAL A 85 14.34 -17.90 -3.05
N HIS A 86 13.67 -18.59 -3.97
CA HIS A 86 13.10 -19.92 -3.71
C HIS A 86 14.15 -20.91 -3.17
N LYS A 87 15.35 -20.98 -3.77
CA LYS A 87 16.45 -21.83 -3.32
C LYS A 87 16.94 -21.45 -1.91
N ILE A 88 17.05 -20.14 -1.63
CA ILE A 88 17.44 -19.66 -0.31
C ILE A 88 16.41 -20.10 0.73
N LEU A 89 15.13 -19.93 0.46
CA LEU A 89 14.05 -20.34 1.36
C LEU A 89 14.03 -21.88 1.56
N THR A 90 14.24 -22.65 0.48
CA THR A 90 14.38 -24.11 0.54
C THR A 90 15.49 -24.52 1.50
N ASN A 91 16.65 -23.91 1.39
CA ASN A 91 17.79 -24.20 2.27
C ASN A 91 17.53 -23.76 3.72
N THR A 92 16.81 -22.66 3.91
CA THR A 92 16.50 -22.10 5.24
C THR A 92 15.50 -22.98 5.99
N PHE A 93 14.49 -23.49 5.31
CA PHE A 93 13.41 -24.28 5.93
C PHE A 93 13.63 -25.79 5.84
N GLY A 94 14.60 -26.26 5.05
CA GLY A 94 14.80 -27.69 4.76
C GLY A 94 13.67 -28.30 3.91
N MET A 95 12.76 -27.48 3.39
CA MET A 95 11.61 -27.86 2.55
C MET A 95 11.39 -26.81 1.48
N ALA A 96 11.17 -27.27 0.23
CA ALA A 96 10.92 -26.37 -0.88
C ALA A 96 9.51 -25.74 -0.79
N PRO A 97 9.40 -24.39 -0.81
CA PRO A 97 8.10 -23.75 -0.98
C PRO A 97 7.45 -24.14 -2.31
N THR A 98 6.13 -24.31 -2.32
CA THR A 98 5.36 -24.49 -3.57
C THR A 98 5.26 -23.20 -4.35
N ASP A 99 5.11 -22.08 -3.64
CA ASP A 99 4.99 -20.76 -4.22
C ASP A 99 5.85 -19.74 -3.46
N VAL A 100 6.43 -18.82 -4.22
CA VAL A 100 7.12 -17.63 -3.70
C VAL A 100 6.54 -16.40 -4.38
N VAL A 101 6.27 -15.35 -3.60
CA VAL A 101 5.78 -14.06 -4.10
C VAL A 101 6.67 -12.96 -3.56
N ILE A 102 7.24 -12.13 -4.43
CA ILE A 102 7.92 -10.90 -4.04
C ILE A 102 6.97 -9.74 -4.36
N TYR A 103 6.56 -9.02 -3.32
CA TYR A 103 5.74 -7.82 -3.44
C TYR A 103 6.62 -6.59 -3.53
N GLY A 104 6.18 -5.64 -4.32
CA GLY A 104 6.86 -4.37 -4.46
C GLY A 104 5.95 -3.27 -4.97
N GLU A 105 6.52 -2.09 -5.06
CA GLU A 105 5.85 -0.89 -5.54
C GLU A 105 6.48 -0.45 -6.84
N VAL A 106 5.69 -0.34 -7.94
CA VAL A 106 6.13 0.35 -9.13
C VAL A 106 5.95 1.86 -8.92
N CYS A 107 6.99 2.64 -9.22
CA CYS A 107 7.03 4.07 -8.95
C CYS A 107 7.82 4.83 -10.01
N GLY A 108 7.95 6.15 -9.89
CA GLY A 108 8.73 6.98 -10.81
C GLY A 108 7.96 7.40 -12.06
N GLY A 109 8.68 7.48 -13.17
CA GLY A 109 8.17 7.97 -14.45
C GLY A 109 8.18 9.49 -14.61
N SER A 110 8.76 10.22 -13.64
CA SER A 110 8.99 11.67 -13.70
C SER A 110 9.99 12.10 -12.63
N TYR A 111 10.96 12.92 -13.01
CA TYR A 111 11.97 13.47 -12.09
C TYR A 111 12.35 14.90 -12.53
N PRO A 112 11.77 15.95 -11.92
CA PRO A 112 11.92 17.34 -12.37
C PRO A 112 13.22 17.97 -11.86
N HIS A 113 14.36 17.44 -12.29
CA HIS A 113 15.68 17.99 -11.99
C HIS A 113 16.38 18.37 -13.31
N PRO A 114 17.05 19.55 -13.42
CA PRO A 114 17.64 20.02 -14.66
C PRO A 114 18.72 19.06 -15.23
N ASP A 115 19.46 18.38 -14.38
CA ASP A 115 20.52 17.45 -14.78
C ASP A 115 20.01 16.03 -15.11
N VAL A 116 18.70 15.79 -14.98
CA VAL A 116 18.12 14.46 -15.23
C VAL A 116 17.24 14.50 -16.47
N PRO A 117 17.63 13.77 -17.55
CA PRO A 117 16.87 13.80 -18.79
C PRO A 117 15.49 13.17 -18.59
N ARG A 118 14.49 13.70 -19.27
CA ARG A 118 13.14 13.14 -19.28
C ARG A 118 13.12 11.84 -20.08
N ASP A 119 12.54 10.79 -19.52
CA ASP A 119 12.20 9.58 -20.25
C ASP A 119 10.79 9.70 -20.85
N ASN A 120 10.69 9.85 -22.17
CA ASN A 120 9.42 9.99 -22.89
C ASN A 120 8.63 8.68 -22.99
N LYS A 121 9.23 7.53 -22.64
CA LYS A 121 8.56 6.22 -22.60
C LYS A 121 8.00 5.90 -21.22
N ALA A 122 8.46 6.61 -20.20
CA ALA A 122 7.98 6.39 -18.84
C ALA A 122 6.63 7.07 -18.61
N THR A 123 5.76 6.39 -17.87
CA THR A 123 4.48 6.94 -17.42
C THR A 123 4.56 7.25 -15.95
N ARG A 124 4.26 8.48 -15.57
CA ARG A 124 4.21 8.87 -14.15
C ARG A 124 3.18 8.04 -13.40
N VAL A 125 3.63 7.33 -12.35
CA VAL A 125 2.78 6.41 -11.58
C VAL A 125 1.86 7.20 -10.63
N GLN A 126 2.43 8.11 -9.84
CA GLN A 126 1.70 8.93 -8.87
C GLN A 126 2.23 10.36 -8.83
N LYS A 127 1.43 11.29 -8.29
CA LYS A 127 1.81 12.70 -8.11
C LYS A 127 2.25 12.93 -6.65
N GLY A 128 3.10 13.94 -6.42
CA GLY A 128 3.45 14.41 -5.08
C GLY A 128 4.85 14.01 -4.61
N VAL A 129 5.36 12.85 -4.99
CA VAL A 129 6.75 12.43 -4.71
C VAL A 129 7.44 12.02 -6.00
N PHE A 130 8.74 12.31 -6.10
CA PHE A 130 9.56 11.97 -7.25
C PHE A 130 10.64 10.98 -6.82
N TYR A 131 10.75 9.86 -7.54
CA TYR A 131 11.67 8.78 -7.19
C TYR A 131 12.69 8.51 -8.30
N ASN A 132 12.21 8.44 -9.56
CA ASN A 132 13.05 8.18 -10.73
C ASN A 132 12.41 8.82 -11.98
N ASN A 133 13.24 9.17 -12.98
CA ASN A 133 12.77 9.64 -14.29
C ASN A 133 12.16 8.52 -15.14
N THR A 134 12.56 7.26 -14.91
CA THR A 134 11.99 6.05 -15.52
C THR A 134 10.97 5.38 -14.60
N ASN A 135 10.20 4.42 -15.09
CA ASN A 135 9.45 3.52 -14.22
C ASN A 135 10.41 2.54 -13.56
N SER A 136 10.29 2.40 -12.25
CA SER A 136 11.13 1.52 -11.43
C SER A 136 10.27 0.74 -10.47
N TRP A 137 10.76 -0.43 -10.08
CA TRP A 137 10.12 -1.29 -9.11
C TRP A 137 11.03 -1.52 -7.92
N VAL A 138 10.48 -1.45 -6.72
CA VAL A 138 11.20 -1.71 -5.47
C VAL A 138 10.43 -2.70 -4.61
N ALA A 139 11.09 -3.76 -4.18
CA ALA A 139 10.50 -4.78 -3.31
C ALA A 139 10.25 -4.23 -1.90
N PHE A 140 9.19 -4.71 -1.24
CA PHE A 140 8.93 -4.37 0.15
C PHE A 140 8.57 -5.59 1.03
N ASP A 141 8.31 -6.76 0.41
CA ASP A 141 8.01 -7.99 1.17
C ASP A 141 8.20 -9.25 0.32
N ILE A 142 8.40 -10.40 1.00
CA ILE A 142 8.41 -11.73 0.39
C ILE A 142 7.45 -12.62 1.14
N ALA A 143 6.55 -13.29 0.42
CA ALA A 143 5.71 -14.36 0.96
C ALA A 143 6.05 -15.69 0.29
N TYR A 144 5.79 -16.78 1.02
CA TYR A 144 5.97 -18.15 0.55
C TYR A 144 4.86 -19.06 1.06
N LYS A 145 4.62 -20.15 0.36
CA LYS A 145 3.69 -21.21 0.77
C LYS A 145 4.42 -22.54 0.78
N LEU A 146 4.28 -23.31 1.85
CA LEU A 146 4.78 -24.68 1.92
C LEU A 146 3.68 -25.67 1.51
N SER A 147 4.06 -26.86 1.05
CA SER A 147 3.10 -27.89 0.63
C SER A 147 2.22 -28.41 1.77
N SER A 148 2.71 -28.27 3.02
CA SER A 148 1.97 -28.65 4.24
C SER A 148 0.94 -27.60 4.67
N ASP A 149 0.96 -26.39 4.07
CA ASP A 149 0.23 -25.24 4.58
C ASP A 149 -0.91 -24.85 3.65
N ASP A 150 -2.04 -24.45 4.24
CA ASP A 150 -3.16 -23.87 3.51
C ASP A 150 -2.98 -22.37 3.24
N SER A 151 -2.04 -21.73 3.94
CA SER A 151 -1.83 -20.27 3.90
C SER A 151 -0.40 -19.88 3.54
N TYR A 152 -0.26 -18.62 3.09
CA TYR A 152 1.05 -18.01 2.87
C TYR A 152 1.62 -17.46 4.17
N HIS A 153 2.93 -17.63 4.34
CA HIS A 153 3.76 -17.00 5.36
C HIS A 153 4.56 -15.86 4.76
N TYR A 154 5.05 -14.97 5.59
CA TYR A 154 5.96 -13.90 5.17
C TYR A 154 7.33 -14.08 5.83
N VAL A 155 8.38 -13.76 5.12
CA VAL A 155 9.71 -13.73 5.72
C VAL A 155 9.84 -12.54 6.68
N PRO A 156 10.53 -12.70 7.84
CA PRO A 156 10.81 -11.58 8.73
C PRO A 156 11.53 -10.44 8.00
N SER A 157 11.31 -9.21 8.43
CA SER A 157 11.88 -8.02 7.78
C SER A 157 13.41 -8.06 7.71
N ARG A 158 14.09 -8.62 8.73
CA ARG A 158 15.53 -8.86 8.71
C ARG A 158 15.96 -9.76 7.56
N THR A 159 15.28 -10.88 7.41
CA THR A 159 15.57 -11.87 6.35
C THR A 159 15.28 -11.29 4.97
N PHE A 160 14.16 -10.56 4.81
CA PHE A 160 13.84 -9.83 3.59
C PHE A 160 14.97 -8.88 3.17
N ASN A 161 15.45 -8.05 4.10
CA ASN A 161 16.53 -7.11 3.82
C ASN A 161 17.82 -7.81 3.42
N ALA A 162 18.19 -8.90 4.12
CA ALA A 162 19.39 -9.68 3.81
C ALA A 162 19.31 -10.34 2.43
N ILE A 163 18.16 -10.92 2.06
CA ILE A 163 17.94 -11.50 0.73
C ILE A 163 18.08 -10.42 -0.36
N CYS A 164 17.40 -9.28 -0.19
CA CYS A 164 17.45 -8.20 -1.18
C CYS A 164 18.87 -7.64 -1.35
N GLU A 165 19.62 -7.49 -0.26
CA GLU A 165 20.99 -7.03 -0.28
C GLU A 165 21.92 -8.02 -1.00
N THR A 166 21.83 -9.30 -0.65
CA THR A 166 22.63 -10.38 -1.24
C THR A 166 22.40 -10.51 -2.74
N LEU A 167 21.16 -10.37 -3.20
CA LEU A 167 20.75 -10.54 -4.59
C LEU A 167 20.68 -9.21 -5.36
N SER A 168 21.03 -8.09 -4.73
CA SER A 168 20.90 -6.75 -5.32
C SER A 168 19.48 -6.44 -5.84
N ILE A 169 18.44 -6.98 -5.17
CA ILE A 169 17.05 -6.68 -5.47
C ILE A 169 16.74 -5.26 -4.99
N PRO A 170 16.30 -4.34 -5.88
CA PRO A 170 15.88 -3.02 -5.46
C PRO A 170 14.77 -3.12 -4.40
N ARG A 171 14.93 -2.43 -3.27
CA ARG A 171 13.96 -2.49 -2.17
C ARG A 171 13.63 -1.12 -1.60
N VAL A 172 12.52 -1.04 -0.91
CA VAL A 172 12.18 0.17 -0.14
C VAL A 172 13.29 0.52 0.84
N PRO A 173 13.65 1.80 0.97
CA PRO A 173 14.70 2.23 1.90
C PRO A 173 14.39 1.85 3.35
N LEU A 174 15.29 1.16 4.02
CA LEU A 174 15.28 0.98 5.47
C LEU A 174 15.77 2.28 6.12
N LEU A 175 14.88 2.96 6.84
CA LEU A 175 15.18 4.24 7.48
C LEU A 175 15.76 4.08 8.88
N ALA A 176 15.21 3.12 9.65
CA ALA A 176 15.68 2.81 11.00
C ALA A 176 15.29 1.40 11.44
N VAL A 177 16.00 0.89 12.43
CA VAL A 177 15.58 -0.22 13.30
C VAL A 177 15.62 0.30 14.73
N VAL A 178 14.48 0.23 15.41
CA VAL A 178 14.30 0.77 16.78
C VAL A 178 13.93 -0.35 17.75
N ASN A 179 14.04 -0.09 19.07
CA ASN A 179 13.95 -1.11 20.10
C ASN A 179 12.57 -1.19 20.78
N SER A 180 11.59 -0.39 20.34
CA SER A 180 10.22 -0.45 20.86
C SER A 180 9.20 -0.03 19.82
N LEU A 181 7.93 -0.43 20.02
CA LEU A 181 6.82 0.04 19.22
C LEU A 181 6.61 1.54 19.40
N GLU A 182 6.80 2.06 20.60
CA GLU A 182 6.67 3.48 20.93
C GLU A 182 7.61 4.33 20.08
N GLU A 183 8.90 4.00 20.05
CA GLU A 183 9.89 4.68 19.21
C GLU A 183 9.50 4.61 17.73
N ALA A 184 8.98 3.46 17.30
CA ALA A 184 8.55 3.29 15.91
C ALA A 184 7.32 4.15 15.55
N LEU A 185 6.36 4.30 16.47
CA LEU A 185 5.16 5.13 16.29
C LEU A 185 5.49 6.63 16.28
N GLU A 186 6.53 7.05 17.02
CA GLU A 186 7.00 8.43 17.09
C GLU A 186 7.91 8.82 15.93
N TYR A 187 8.31 7.85 15.08
CA TYR A 187 9.22 8.13 13.98
C TYR A 187 8.60 9.16 13.00
N PRO A 188 9.34 10.22 12.61
CA PRO A 188 8.80 11.28 11.78
C PRO A 188 8.48 10.79 10.36
N ASN A 189 7.29 11.16 9.89
CA ASN A 189 6.74 10.74 8.60
C ASN A 189 6.80 11.82 7.50
N ASN A 190 7.42 12.97 7.79
CA ASN A 190 7.49 14.15 6.92
C ASN A 190 8.93 14.47 6.47
N GLN A 191 9.77 13.46 6.35
CA GLN A 191 11.16 13.61 5.92
C GLN A 191 11.29 13.57 4.39
N PRO A 192 12.40 14.08 3.83
CA PRO A 192 12.72 13.91 2.40
C PRO A 192 12.76 12.44 2.01
N SER A 193 12.23 12.12 0.82
CA SER A 193 12.40 10.79 0.21
C SER A 193 13.87 10.51 -0.06
N VAL A 194 14.31 9.30 0.27
CA VAL A 194 15.71 8.88 0.06
C VAL A 194 15.86 7.84 -1.06
N LEU A 195 14.74 7.41 -1.67
CA LEU A 195 14.77 6.36 -2.70
C LEU A 195 15.60 6.76 -3.94
N HIS A 196 15.63 8.04 -4.31
CA HIS A 196 16.42 8.57 -5.43
C HIS A 196 17.90 8.17 -5.36
N LYS A 197 18.45 7.98 -4.14
CA LYS A 197 19.85 7.57 -3.92
C LYS A 197 20.14 6.20 -4.51
N GLN A 198 19.17 5.27 -4.53
CA GLN A 198 19.35 3.94 -5.14
C GLN A 198 19.47 4.01 -6.66
N PHE A 199 19.02 5.09 -7.26
CA PHE A 199 19.09 5.34 -8.70
C PHE A 199 20.20 6.33 -9.09
N ASN A 200 21.05 6.71 -8.14
CA ASN A 200 22.12 7.70 -8.32
C ASN A 200 21.62 9.04 -8.88
N LEU A 201 20.43 9.47 -8.48
CA LEU A 201 19.83 10.72 -8.90
C LEU A 201 20.10 11.84 -7.89
N PRO A 202 20.24 13.10 -8.35
CA PRO A 202 20.41 14.25 -7.47
C PRO A 202 19.15 14.49 -6.63
N GLU A 203 19.31 15.11 -5.47
CA GLU A 203 18.20 15.42 -4.56
C GLU A 203 17.30 16.53 -5.16
N ILE A 204 15.98 16.37 -4.98
CA ILE A 204 14.99 17.40 -5.28
C ILE A 204 14.58 18.09 -3.98
N PRO A 205 14.72 19.43 -3.86
CA PRO A 205 14.27 20.17 -2.67
C PRO A 205 12.78 19.92 -2.38
N ASN A 206 12.45 19.75 -1.10
CA ASN A 206 11.08 19.52 -0.63
C ASN A 206 10.37 18.30 -1.24
N ASN A 207 11.11 17.29 -1.71
CA ASN A 207 10.56 16.04 -2.15
C ASN A 207 10.26 15.13 -0.94
N ILE A 208 9.16 15.39 -0.26
CA ILE A 208 8.79 14.74 1.00
C ILE A 208 8.15 13.37 0.71
N MET A 209 8.54 12.34 1.48
CA MET A 209 8.00 10.99 1.37
C MET A 209 6.49 10.94 1.68
N GLU A 210 5.79 9.92 1.16
CA GLU A 210 4.38 9.67 1.51
C GLU A 210 4.21 9.41 3.01
N GLY A 211 5.20 8.82 3.65
CA GLY A 211 5.22 8.45 5.04
C GLY A 211 6.13 7.25 5.28
N VAL A 212 5.82 6.48 6.30
CA VAL A 212 6.61 5.30 6.69
C VAL A 212 5.74 4.06 6.86
N VAL A 213 6.37 2.89 6.70
CA VAL A 213 5.81 1.58 7.07
C VAL A 213 6.62 1.00 8.21
N ILE A 214 5.93 0.52 9.24
CA ILE A 214 6.50 -0.05 10.46
C ILE A 214 6.15 -1.53 10.51
N LYS A 215 7.14 -2.39 10.72
CA LYS A 215 6.99 -3.84 10.84
C LYS A 215 7.85 -4.39 11.98
N PRO A 216 7.47 -5.51 12.61
CA PRO A 216 8.41 -6.29 13.40
C PRO A 216 9.66 -6.65 12.58
N TYR A 217 10.84 -6.59 13.20
CA TYR A 217 12.09 -6.80 12.45
C TYR A 217 12.48 -8.28 12.35
N GLU A 218 12.43 -8.99 13.46
CA GLU A 218 12.93 -10.38 13.57
C GLU A 218 11.84 -11.45 13.31
N VAL A 219 10.57 -11.07 13.38
CA VAL A 219 9.42 -11.98 13.29
C VAL A 219 8.34 -11.41 12.39
N ASP A 220 7.48 -12.29 11.85
CA ASP A 220 6.22 -11.90 11.21
C ASP A 220 5.07 -12.39 12.09
N VAL A 221 4.17 -11.48 12.48
CA VAL A 221 3.10 -11.79 13.43
C VAL A 221 1.75 -11.28 12.96
N PHE A 222 0.71 -11.94 13.46
CA PHE A 222 -0.69 -11.63 13.17
C PHE A 222 -1.50 -11.47 14.46
N ILE A 223 -2.52 -10.64 14.41
CA ILE A 223 -3.58 -10.55 15.41
C ILE A 223 -4.86 -10.97 14.71
N GLY A 224 -5.33 -12.19 15.00
CA GLY A 224 -6.38 -12.83 14.20
C GLY A 224 -5.92 -13.00 12.73
N GLN A 225 -6.65 -12.41 11.80
CA GLN A 225 -6.30 -12.43 10.38
C GLN A 225 -5.53 -11.19 9.92
N THR A 226 -5.29 -10.22 10.81
CA THR A 226 -4.62 -8.96 10.47
C THR A 226 -3.13 -9.07 10.77
N ARG A 227 -2.32 -8.90 9.74
CA ARG A 227 -0.86 -8.87 9.88
C ARG A 227 -0.42 -7.59 10.58
N VAL A 228 0.56 -7.70 11.47
CA VAL A 228 1.12 -6.55 12.18
C VAL A 228 2.08 -5.79 11.27
N VAL A 229 1.50 -4.96 10.43
CA VAL A 229 2.18 -3.98 9.55
C VAL A 229 1.42 -2.68 9.63
N LEU A 230 2.11 -1.60 10.01
CA LEU A 230 1.51 -0.30 10.23
C LEU A 230 1.99 0.69 9.17
N LYS A 231 1.11 1.63 8.79
CA LYS A 231 1.44 2.78 7.93
C LYS A 231 1.22 4.08 8.70
N ASN A 232 2.18 4.99 8.61
CA ASN A 232 2.08 6.35 9.10
C ASN A 232 2.29 7.31 7.92
N LYS A 233 1.19 7.80 7.34
CA LYS A 233 1.21 8.74 6.21
C LYS A 233 1.34 10.16 6.72
N ASN A 234 2.14 10.98 6.04
CA ASN A 234 2.13 12.40 6.32
C ASN A 234 0.81 13.05 5.87
N SER A 235 0.49 14.21 6.44
CA SER A 235 -0.81 14.88 6.24
C SER A 235 -1.11 15.20 4.78
N THR A 236 -0.10 15.45 3.95
CA THR A 236 -0.26 15.74 2.50
C THR A 236 -0.82 14.55 1.73
N PHE A 237 -0.51 13.33 2.20
CA PHE A 237 -0.94 12.07 1.59
C PHE A 237 -2.04 11.35 2.40
N ALA A 238 -2.56 12.02 3.44
CA ALA A 238 -3.63 11.46 4.26
C ALA A 238 -4.87 11.13 3.41
N GLU A 239 -5.45 9.97 3.67
CA GLU A 239 -6.72 9.54 3.08
C GLU A 239 -7.92 10.05 3.87
N LYS A 240 -7.66 10.70 5.01
CA LYS A 240 -8.62 11.43 5.84
C LYS A 240 -8.22 12.91 5.88
N SER A 241 -9.12 13.81 5.52
CA SER A 241 -8.85 15.25 5.60
C SER A 241 -8.98 15.74 7.05
N HIS A 242 -8.06 16.63 7.46
CA HIS A 242 -8.18 17.39 8.72
C HIS A 242 -8.94 18.71 8.53
N ALA A 243 -9.61 18.90 7.37
CA ALA A 243 -10.42 20.08 7.08
C ALA A 243 -11.56 20.22 8.10
N LYS A 244 -11.97 21.48 8.36
CA LYS A 244 -13.16 21.77 9.17
C LYS A 244 -14.34 20.94 8.67
N LYS A 245 -15.09 20.31 9.62
CA LYS A 245 -16.28 19.52 9.29
C LYS A 245 -17.16 20.33 8.34
N PRO A 246 -17.59 19.74 7.19
CA PRO A 246 -18.49 20.43 6.27
C PRO A 246 -19.77 20.79 6.97
N ASP A 247 -20.40 21.90 6.55
CA ASP A 247 -21.69 22.36 7.08
C ASP A 247 -22.74 21.24 6.97
N VAL A 248 -23.25 20.85 8.10
CA VAL A 248 -24.24 19.78 8.23
C VAL A 248 -25.57 20.26 7.70
N GLN A 249 -26.15 19.55 6.75
CA GLN A 249 -27.49 19.82 6.25
C GLN A 249 -28.49 19.79 7.41
N LYS A 250 -29.24 20.89 7.61
CA LYS A 250 -30.16 21.13 8.75
C LYS A 250 -31.34 20.15 8.88
N GLU A 251 -31.49 19.18 7.99
CA GLU A 251 -32.64 18.26 7.92
C GLU A 251 -32.38 16.86 8.49
N LEU A 252 -31.17 16.57 8.95
CA LEU A 252 -30.84 15.25 9.52
C LEU A 252 -30.84 15.31 11.08
N PRO A 253 -31.25 14.23 11.76
CA PRO A 253 -30.99 14.09 13.19
C PRO A 253 -29.52 14.35 13.53
N GLU A 254 -29.26 14.99 14.66
CA GLU A 254 -27.91 15.50 15.01
C GLU A 254 -26.85 14.39 15.04
N ASN A 255 -27.21 13.20 15.56
CA ASN A 255 -26.34 12.02 15.60
C ASN A 255 -25.93 11.58 14.16
N ILE A 256 -26.91 11.49 13.25
CA ILE A 256 -26.64 11.11 11.85
C ILE A 256 -25.82 12.20 11.15
N ALA A 257 -26.14 13.46 11.38
CA ALA A 257 -25.45 14.59 10.81
C ALA A 257 -23.95 14.64 11.20
N LYS A 258 -23.64 14.35 12.47
CA LYS A 258 -22.25 14.24 12.96
C LYS A 258 -21.50 13.10 12.26
N VAL A 259 -22.12 11.93 12.12
CA VAL A 259 -21.52 10.79 11.42
C VAL A 259 -21.32 11.10 9.95
N VAL A 260 -22.27 11.73 9.25
CA VAL A 260 -22.11 12.13 7.84
C VAL A 260 -20.94 13.10 7.68
N ALA A 261 -20.83 14.10 8.55
CA ALA A 261 -19.73 15.07 8.51
C ALA A 261 -18.39 14.38 8.73
N GLU A 262 -18.30 13.42 9.64
CA GLU A 262 -17.08 12.63 9.85
C GLU A 262 -16.76 11.75 8.63
N LEU A 263 -17.74 11.02 8.08
CA LEU A 263 -17.55 10.19 6.87
C LEU A 263 -17.05 10.99 5.67
N GLN A 264 -17.52 12.24 5.51
CA GLN A 264 -17.08 13.12 4.43
C GLN A 264 -15.59 13.49 4.53
N THR A 265 -15.00 13.50 5.74
CA THR A 265 -13.57 13.75 5.92
C THR A 265 -12.69 12.65 5.30
N TYR A 266 -13.22 11.44 5.15
CA TYR A 266 -12.54 10.31 4.52
C TYR A 266 -12.65 10.33 2.98
N ALA A 267 -13.54 11.15 2.40
CA ALA A 267 -13.70 11.27 0.95
C ALA A 267 -12.67 12.27 0.38
N THR A 268 -11.47 11.81 0.09
CA THR A 268 -10.35 12.63 -0.41
C THR A 268 -9.89 12.20 -1.80
N GLU A 269 -9.31 13.12 -2.57
CA GLU A 269 -8.72 12.81 -3.87
C GLU A 269 -7.59 11.77 -3.75
N ASN A 270 -6.83 11.81 -2.65
CA ASN A 270 -5.78 10.84 -2.37
C ASN A 270 -6.33 9.41 -2.27
N ARG A 271 -7.47 9.23 -1.64
CA ARG A 271 -8.13 7.92 -1.56
C ARG A 271 -8.56 7.43 -2.94
N VAL A 272 -9.19 8.27 -3.73
CA VAL A 272 -9.60 7.91 -5.09
C VAL A 272 -8.38 7.55 -5.95
N ASN A 273 -7.30 8.33 -5.88
CA ASN A 273 -6.06 8.04 -6.60
C ASN A 273 -5.42 6.71 -6.13
N ASN A 274 -5.46 6.43 -4.82
CA ASN A 274 -5.00 5.15 -4.29
C ASN A 274 -5.78 3.97 -4.89
N ILE A 275 -7.11 4.08 -4.97
CA ILE A 275 -7.95 3.04 -5.58
C ILE A 275 -7.67 2.91 -7.08
N LEU A 276 -7.54 4.02 -7.80
CA LEU A 276 -7.18 4.00 -9.23
C LEU A 276 -5.86 3.27 -9.46
N SER A 277 -4.87 3.44 -8.57
CA SER A 277 -3.57 2.77 -8.68
C SER A 277 -3.66 1.24 -8.56
N HIS A 278 -4.69 0.71 -7.91
CA HIS A 278 -4.92 -0.74 -7.81
C HIS A 278 -5.24 -1.41 -9.16
N TYR A 279 -5.70 -0.62 -10.12
CA TYR A 279 -6.09 -1.10 -11.46
C TYR A 279 -4.99 -0.90 -12.50
N GLY A 280 -3.84 -0.35 -12.11
CA GLY A 280 -2.77 -0.04 -13.04
C GLY A 280 -3.06 1.20 -13.88
N GLN A 281 -2.44 1.28 -15.06
CA GLN A 281 -2.63 2.40 -15.97
C GLN A 281 -3.93 2.24 -16.76
N MET A 282 -4.89 3.14 -16.54
CA MET A 282 -6.15 3.17 -17.26
C MET A 282 -6.26 4.43 -18.10
N SER A 283 -6.72 4.30 -19.32
CA SER A 283 -7.16 5.43 -20.15
C SER A 283 -8.38 6.12 -19.54
N LYS A 284 -8.65 7.36 -19.95
CA LYS A 284 -9.84 8.09 -19.51
C LYS A 284 -11.14 7.35 -19.84
N ALA A 285 -11.22 6.69 -21.00
CA ALA A 285 -12.37 5.91 -21.41
C ALA A 285 -12.61 4.70 -20.48
N GLU A 286 -11.55 3.96 -20.14
CA GLU A 286 -11.66 2.83 -19.21
C GLU A 286 -12.06 3.26 -17.78
N LYS A 287 -11.55 4.40 -17.30
CA LYS A 287 -11.96 4.97 -16.01
C LYS A 287 -13.46 5.32 -16.01
N ILE A 288 -13.98 5.89 -17.10
CA ILE A 288 -15.40 6.22 -17.26
C ILE A 288 -16.24 4.93 -17.30
N GLN A 289 -15.81 3.92 -18.03
CA GLN A 289 -16.50 2.63 -18.08
C GLN A 289 -16.57 1.95 -16.70
N LYS A 290 -15.52 2.09 -15.89
CA LYS A 290 -15.43 1.52 -14.53
C LYS A 290 -15.95 2.46 -13.43
N LEU A 291 -16.55 3.60 -13.77
CA LEU A 291 -16.95 4.65 -12.82
C LEU A 291 -17.79 4.10 -11.65
N GLY A 292 -18.80 3.29 -11.93
CA GLY A 292 -19.66 2.72 -10.90
C GLY A 292 -18.92 1.82 -9.91
N MET A 293 -17.98 1.02 -10.43
CA MET A 293 -17.14 0.15 -9.61
C MET A 293 -16.18 0.96 -8.73
N LEU A 294 -15.53 1.99 -9.29
CA LEU A 294 -14.62 2.87 -8.55
C LEU A 294 -15.34 3.62 -7.42
N ILE A 295 -16.57 4.08 -7.65
CA ILE A 295 -17.42 4.70 -6.61
C ILE A 295 -17.73 3.68 -5.51
N CYS A 296 -18.12 2.46 -5.87
CA CYS A 296 -18.46 1.40 -4.92
C CYS A 296 -17.25 1.03 -4.05
N GLU A 297 -16.08 0.86 -4.64
CA GLU A 297 -14.86 0.49 -3.94
C GLU A 297 -14.38 1.62 -3.01
N THR A 298 -14.45 2.88 -3.48
CA THR A 298 -14.14 4.05 -2.64
C THR A 298 -15.05 4.12 -1.42
N ASN A 299 -16.36 3.93 -1.61
CA ASN A 299 -17.31 3.89 -0.49
C ASN A 299 -17.02 2.75 0.48
N LYS A 300 -16.72 1.55 -0.05
CA LYS A 300 -16.41 0.38 0.77
C LYS A 300 -15.21 0.62 1.66
N GLU A 301 -14.10 1.12 1.12
CA GLU A 301 -12.91 1.42 1.90
C GLU A 301 -13.17 2.49 2.98
N ILE A 302 -13.91 3.56 2.64
CA ILE A 302 -14.28 4.60 3.61
C ILE A 302 -15.09 3.99 4.75
N ILE A 303 -16.13 3.21 4.44
CA ILE A 303 -17.03 2.62 5.45
C ILE A 303 -16.27 1.62 6.33
N GLU A 304 -15.38 0.82 5.77
CA GLU A 304 -14.57 -0.13 6.53
C GLU A 304 -13.62 0.59 7.50
N GLU A 305 -12.95 1.65 7.05
CA GLU A 305 -12.05 2.43 7.90
C GLU A 305 -12.82 3.21 8.98
N ALA A 306 -13.94 3.84 8.62
CA ALA A 306 -14.79 4.56 9.55
C ALA A 306 -15.41 3.64 10.63
N ARG A 307 -15.73 2.39 10.28
CA ARG A 307 -16.18 1.38 11.28
C ARG A 307 -15.07 1.05 12.27
N LYS A 308 -13.84 0.83 11.79
CA LYS A 308 -12.69 0.57 12.66
C LYS A 308 -12.38 1.75 13.58
N ALA A 309 -12.60 2.98 13.10
CA ALA A 309 -12.45 4.21 13.89
C ALA A 309 -13.64 4.51 14.83
N GLY A 310 -14.65 3.62 14.89
CA GLY A 310 -15.80 3.81 15.77
C GLY A 310 -16.77 4.91 15.35
N VAL A 311 -16.67 5.44 14.13
CA VAL A 311 -17.49 6.57 13.63
C VAL A 311 -19.00 6.28 13.74
N PHE A 312 -19.39 5.01 13.61
CA PHE A 312 -20.79 4.58 13.66
C PHE A 312 -21.31 4.28 15.08
N ASN A 313 -20.47 4.35 16.11
CA ASN A 313 -20.84 3.93 17.49
C ASN A 313 -21.96 4.78 18.13
N THR A 314 -22.23 5.96 17.60
CA THR A 314 -23.31 6.84 18.04
C THR A 314 -24.65 6.58 17.35
N LEU A 315 -24.68 5.65 16.39
CA LEU A 315 -25.90 5.27 15.67
C LEU A 315 -26.47 3.97 16.26
N GLU A 316 -27.76 4.00 16.62
CA GLU A 316 -28.41 2.89 17.31
C GLU A 316 -29.10 1.91 16.34
N THR A 317 -29.46 2.36 15.15
CA THR A 317 -30.26 1.56 14.22
C THR A 317 -29.59 1.34 12.88
N LYS A 318 -29.92 0.21 12.23
CA LYS A 318 -29.50 -0.07 10.85
C LYS A 318 -29.95 0.98 9.84
N LEU A 319 -31.11 1.64 10.13
CA LEU A 319 -31.67 2.69 9.28
C LEU A 319 -30.81 3.96 9.35
N GLU A 320 -30.35 4.35 10.53
CA GLU A 320 -29.45 5.50 10.70
C GLU A 320 -28.12 5.27 9.97
N VAL A 321 -27.52 4.08 10.12
CA VAL A 321 -26.30 3.70 9.37
C VAL A 321 -26.54 3.75 7.85
N LYS A 322 -27.67 3.23 7.36
CA LYS A 322 -28.04 3.29 5.95
C LYS A 322 -28.24 4.72 5.45
N THR A 323 -28.81 5.59 6.27
CA THR A 323 -28.99 7.01 5.95
C THR A 323 -27.66 7.73 5.84
N ALA A 324 -26.76 7.54 6.81
CA ALA A 324 -25.43 8.15 6.82
C ALA A 324 -24.58 7.70 5.62
N THR A 325 -24.55 6.39 5.35
CA THR A 325 -23.80 5.85 4.19
C THR A 325 -24.41 6.24 2.84
N GLY A 326 -25.73 6.41 2.76
CA GLY A 326 -26.41 6.93 1.58
C GLY A 326 -26.00 8.36 1.22
N LYS A 327 -25.81 9.24 2.22
CA LYS A 327 -25.30 10.60 2.01
C LYS A 327 -23.83 10.60 1.57
N LEU A 328 -23.00 9.70 2.11
CA LEU A 328 -21.61 9.53 1.66
C LEU A 328 -21.53 9.17 0.18
N ASN A 329 -22.37 8.28 -0.31
CA ASN A 329 -22.37 7.84 -1.72
C ASN A 329 -22.45 9.01 -2.70
N HIS A 330 -23.23 10.03 -2.41
CA HIS A 330 -23.35 11.21 -3.27
C HIS A 330 -22.06 12.03 -3.33
N VAL A 331 -21.41 12.22 -2.19
CA VAL A 331 -20.13 12.93 -2.07
C VAL A 331 -19.03 12.20 -2.82
N VAL A 332 -18.92 10.89 -2.59
CA VAL A 332 -17.93 10.04 -3.25
C VAL A 332 -18.13 9.99 -4.76
N ALA A 333 -19.38 9.88 -5.23
CA ALA A 333 -19.66 9.87 -6.66
C ALA A 333 -19.20 11.18 -7.35
N ASN A 334 -19.43 12.32 -6.74
CA ASN A 334 -18.97 13.61 -7.28
C ASN A 334 -17.44 13.72 -7.25
N LEU A 335 -16.81 13.26 -6.17
CA LEU A 335 -15.35 13.28 -6.03
C LEU A 335 -14.67 12.38 -7.07
N VAL A 336 -15.14 11.14 -7.24
CA VAL A 336 -14.59 10.19 -8.23
C VAL A 336 -14.72 10.75 -9.64
N LYS A 337 -15.91 11.31 -9.98
CA LYS A 337 -16.11 11.96 -11.28
C LYS A 337 -15.11 13.11 -11.49
N LYS A 338 -14.92 13.98 -10.48
CA LYS A 338 -13.98 15.10 -10.55
C LYS A 338 -12.56 14.60 -10.85
N VAL A 339 -12.08 13.57 -10.12
CA VAL A 339 -10.72 13.03 -10.28
C VAL A 339 -10.52 12.35 -11.64
N ILE A 340 -11.57 11.70 -12.18
CA ILE A 340 -11.47 11.02 -13.50
C ILE A 340 -11.50 12.03 -14.65
N LEU A 341 -12.24 13.14 -14.51
CA LEU A 341 -12.43 14.13 -15.57
C LEU A 341 -11.33 15.20 -15.60
N SER A 342 -10.61 15.39 -14.48
CA SER A 342 -9.41 16.24 -14.41
C SER A 342 -8.23 15.56 -15.11
#